data_927ea3cb4f45eea7d36dde8d6b1064b3
#
_entry.id   927ea3cb4f45eea7d36dde8d6b1064b3
#
_cell.length_a   1.000
_cell.length_b   1.000
_cell.length_c   1.000
_cell.angle_alpha   90.00
_cell.angle_beta   90.00
_cell.angle_gamma   90.00
#
_symmetry.space_group_name_H-M   'P 1'
#
loop_
_entity.id
_entity.type
_entity.pdbx_description
1 polymer ?
#
loop_
_entity_poly.entity_id
_entity_poly.type
_entity_poly.pdbx_seq_one_letter_code
_entity_poly.pdbx_strand_id
1 'polypeptide(L)'
;AAAGATVRAAGAGHSFSPLVQTDDVILSLDAMQGVIDVDRDRRVARVHAGTRLWALGPALAAHGLAMENLGDINVQSIAGATSTGTHGTGITLGNLSTQIDSLTFMCADGSEIRTSADTHPDLFAGGRIGLGALGVLTEIGLRLVPAFKLRLERGGMNLDDCLAQADALIAKHRSFEFYWFPHTDTVLTKAWDMTDEPADAVHWASRASESFLENTVFGALCGLGRRVPSLCPALSRLCASTVSAGRHVDASYAMLSTVRRVRFNEMEWSVPAERGADALREIRAFIARRGFPLMFPLEYRWVRGDDIWLSPDYGRDSVRISVHQYRGMPFDAYFSGVQAICRNHGGRPHWGKVHAMKAAELAACYPHWDDFLALRERMDPHGRFLTPYLRTLFGLPQRASAGTNTASAARAMPARRGTHPMHETAGIAQDRPRSNQEAS
;
A
#
# COMPACT_ATOMS: atom_id res chain seq x y z
N ALA A 1 -8.33 -27.43 8.21
CA ALA A 1 -9.47 -26.59 8.62
C ALA A 1 -10.74 -27.43 8.57
N ALA A 2 -11.70 -27.18 9.49
CA ALA A 2 -13.00 -27.86 9.48
C ALA A 2 -13.66 -27.71 8.09
N ALA A 3 -14.39 -28.73 7.65
CA ALA A 3 -15.08 -28.72 6.37
C ALA A 3 -15.99 -27.45 6.32
N GLY A 4 -15.72 -26.55 5.39
CA GLY A 4 -16.50 -25.32 5.21
C GLY A 4 -15.94 -24.04 5.84
N ALA A 5 -14.86 -24.06 6.63
CA ALA A 5 -14.28 -22.85 7.21
C ALA A 5 -13.60 -21.96 6.15
N THR A 6 -13.71 -20.65 6.31
CA THR A 6 -12.93 -19.68 5.57
C THR A 6 -11.51 -19.62 6.14
N VAL A 7 -10.51 -19.56 5.26
CA VAL A 7 -9.09 -19.47 5.65
C VAL A 7 -8.50 -18.21 5.04
N ARG A 8 -7.86 -17.38 5.86
CA ARG A 8 -7.18 -16.16 5.37
C ARG A 8 -5.76 -16.08 5.88
N ALA A 9 -4.81 -15.89 4.96
CA ALA A 9 -3.46 -15.53 5.34
C ALA A 9 -3.40 -14.04 5.68
N ALA A 10 -2.88 -13.71 6.86
CA ALA A 10 -2.68 -12.36 7.31
C ALA A 10 -1.19 -11.98 7.23
N GLY A 11 -0.90 -10.85 6.60
CA GLY A 11 0.42 -10.20 6.64
C GLY A 11 0.54 -9.22 7.82
N ALA A 12 1.04 -8.01 7.53
CA ALA A 12 1.26 -6.97 8.54
C ALA A 12 -0.01 -6.18 8.95
N GLY A 13 -1.17 -6.43 8.33
CA GLY A 13 -2.42 -5.72 8.64
C GLY A 13 -2.43 -4.25 8.23
N HIS A 14 -1.72 -3.89 7.17
CA HIS A 14 -1.63 -2.50 6.69
C HIS A 14 -2.74 -2.07 5.73
N SER A 15 -3.60 -2.97 5.28
CA SER A 15 -4.75 -2.62 4.45
C SER A 15 -5.82 -1.90 5.27
N PHE A 16 -6.39 -0.84 4.69
CA PHE A 16 -7.56 -0.14 5.25
C PHE A 16 -8.87 -0.82 4.87
N SER A 17 -8.84 -1.72 3.90
CA SER A 17 -9.95 -2.58 3.51
C SER A 17 -9.93 -3.90 4.28
N PRO A 18 -11.09 -4.52 4.62
CA PRO A 18 -11.17 -5.71 5.46
C PRO A 18 -10.89 -7.01 4.68
N LEU A 19 -9.82 -7.04 3.87
CA LEU A 19 -9.45 -8.16 2.99
C LEU A 19 -9.23 -9.48 3.75
N VAL A 20 -8.70 -9.41 4.96
CA VAL A 20 -8.35 -10.61 5.77
C VAL A 20 -9.33 -10.89 6.89
N GLN A 21 -10.35 -10.04 7.07
CA GLN A 21 -11.30 -10.19 8.17
C GLN A 21 -12.17 -11.43 7.97
N THR A 22 -12.13 -12.34 8.93
CA THR A 22 -12.95 -13.55 8.98
C THR A 22 -13.18 -13.95 10.44
N ASP A 23 -14.33 -14.60 10.71
CA ASP A 23 -14.65 -15.19 12.02
C ASP A 23 -14.12 -16.63 12.13
N ASP A 24 -13.57 -17.19 11.05
CA ASP A 24 -13.10 -18.57 10.99
C ASP A 24 -11.58 -18.67 11.28
N VAL A 25 -10.76 -18.95 10.27
CA VAL A 25 -9.31 -19.24 10.43
C VAL A 25 -8.45 -18.15 9.83
N ILE A 26 -7.59 -17.55 10.65
CA ILE A 26 -6.50 -16.69 10.19
C ILE A 26 -5.18 -17.45 10.31
N LEU A 27 -4.44 -17.51 9.20
CA LEU A 27 -3.09 -18.06 9.16
C LEU A 27 -2.08 -16.91 9.26
N SER A 28 -1.19 -16.96 10.25
CA SER A 28 0.01 -16.12 10.29
C SER A 28 1.14 -16.78 9.51
N LEU A 29 1.79 -16.02 8.65
CA LEU A 29 3.01 -16.43 7.96
C LEU A 29 4.28 -15.87 8.63
N ASP A 30 4.18 -15.37 9.85
CA ASP A 30 5.29 -14.74 10.56
C ASP A 30 6.46 -15.71 10.86
N ALA A 31 6.20 -17.02 10.88
CA ALA A 31 7.23 -18.05 10.98
C ALA A 31 7.88 -18.37 9.61
N MET A 32 7.30 -17.93 8.48
CA MET A 32 7.80 -18.15 7.12
C MET A 32 8.45 -16.87 6.61
N GLN A 33 9.68 -16.62 7.04
CA GLN A 33 10.43 -15.42 6.67
C GLN A 33 11.84 -15.73 6.19
N GLY A 34 12.40 -14.81 5.43
CA GLY A 34 13.78 -14.86 4.94
C GLY A 34 13.90 -15.20 3.46
N VAL A 35 15.11 -15.10 2.98
CA VAL A 35 15.52 -15.49 1.64
C VAL A 35 15.78 -16.99 1.66
N ILE A 36 15.17 -17.72 0.74
CA ILE A 36 15.32 -19.18 0.58
C ILE A 36 16.57 -19.49 -0.24
N ASP A 37 16.67 -18.85 -1.43
CA ASP A 37 17.84 -18.95 -2.31
C ASP A 37 17.97 -17.69 -3.18
N VAL A 38 19.16 -17.53 -3.80
CA VAL A 38 19.49 -16.42 -4.70
C VAL A 38 20.27 -16.94 -5.89
N ASP A 39 19.68 -16.82 -7.06
CA ASP A 39 20.35 -16.99 -8.35
C ASP A 39 20.94 -15.63 -8.77
N ARG A 40 22.26 -15.47 -8.59
CA ARG A 40 22.94 -14.21 -8.89
C ARG A 40 23.07 -13.94 -10.39
N ASP A 41 23.17 -14.98 -11.19
CA ASP A 41 23.34 -14.86 -12.65
C ASP A 41 22.04 -14.37 -13.29
N ARG A 42 20.91 -14.94 -12.86
CA ARG A 42 19.58 -14.52 -13.27
C ARG A 42 19.06 -13.30 -12.50
N ARG A 43 19.70 -12.93 -11.40
CA ARG A 43 19.24 -11.92 -10.44
C ARG A 43 17.81 -12.19 -9.94
N VAL A 44 17.57 -13.40 -9.54
CA VAL A 44 16.30 -13.84 -8.98
C VAL A 44 16.53 -14.33 -7.56
N ALA A 45 15.72 -13.86 -6.62
CA ALA A 45 15.68 -14.42 -5.28
C ALA A 45 14.32 -15.06 -5.02
N ARG A 46 14.32 -16.25 -4.43
CA ARG A 46 13.13 -16.88 -3.90
C ARG A 46 13.06 -16.61 -2.40
N VAL A 47 11.92 -16.12 -1.96
CA VAL A 47 11.71 -15.67 -0.58
C VAL A 47 10.43 -16.24 0.00
N HIS A 48 10.40 -16.47 1.31
CA HIS A 48 9.15 -16.82 2.01
C HIS A 48 8.14 -15.68 1.96
N ALA A 49 6.88 -16.01 1.74
CA ALA A 49 5.79 -15.06 1.53
C ALA A 49 5.52 -14.14 2.74
N GLY A 50 5.82 -14.58 3.96
CA GLY A 50 5.72 -13.79 5.19
C GLY A 50 6.85 -12.78 5.41
N THR A 51 7.91 -12.80 4.59
CA THR A 51 9.09 -11.95 4.75
C THR A 51 8.70 -10.47 4.75
N ARG A 52 9.14 -9.75 5.79
CA ARG A 52 8.90 -8.32 5.93
C ARG A 52 9.84 -7.53 5.01
N LEU A 53 9.33 -6.50 4.34
CA LEU A 53 10.12 -5.68 3.42
C LEU A 53 11.33 -5.03 4.09
N TRP A 54 11.20 -4.62 5.37
CA TRP A 54 12.32 -4.06 6.13
C TRP A 54 13.47 -5.06 6.36
N ALA A 55 13.17 -6.36 6.44
CA ALA A 55 14.17 -7.42 6.57
C ALA A 55 14.72 -7.86 5.21
N LEU A 56 13.87 -7.80 4.17
CA LEU A 56 14.21 -8.23 2.82
C LEU A 56 15.29 -7.35 2.18
N GLY A 57 15.17 -6.02 2.32
CA GLY A 57 16.12 -5.08 1.73
C GLY A 57 17.58 -5.35 2.12
N PRO A 58 17.93 -5.35 3.42
CA PRO A 58 19.29 -5.68 3.88
C PRO A 58 19.74 -7.10 3.49
N ALA A 59 18.82 -8.09 3.54
CA ALA A 59 19.14 -9.47 3.16
C ALA A 59 19.55 -9.57 1.69
N LEU A 60 18.83 -8.92 0.78
CA LEU A 60 19.20 -8.87 -0.65
C LEU A 60 20.49 -8.10 -0.88
N ALA A 61 20.70 -6.98 -0.18
CA ALA A 61 21.90 -6.18 -0.28
C ALA A 61 23.18 -6.96 0.10
N ALA A 62 23.10 -7.90 1.03
CA ALA A 62 24.20 -8.80 1.38
C ALA A 62 24.63 -9.71 0.20
N HIS A 63 23.74 -9.91 -0.78
CA HIS A 63 24.03 -10.63 -2.03
C HIS A 63 24.42 -9.68 -3.19
N GLY A 64 24.55 -8.39 -2.94
CA GLY A 64 24.81 -7.37 -3.97
C GLY A 64 23.60 -7.06 -4.86
N LEU A 65 22.39 -7.37 -4.38
CA LEU A 65 21.13 -7.20 -5.12
C LEU A 65 20.14 -6.33 -4.37
N ALA A 66 19.17 -5.77 -5.11
CA ALA A 66 18.09 -4.95 -4.56
C ALA A 66 16.79 -5.15 -5.33
N MET A 67 15.66 -4.90 -4.68
CA MET A 67 14.40 -4.63 -5.38
C MET A 67 14.53 -3.34 -6.17
N GLU A 68 13.98 -3.32 -7.39
CA GLU A 68 14.04 -2.15 -8.27
C GLU A 68 13.30 -0.96 -7.67
N ASN A 69 12.12 -1.20 -7.07
CA ASN A 69 11.31 -0.19 -6.42
C ASN A 69 10.67 -0.74 -5.14
N LEU A 70 10.29 0.15 -4.22
CA LEU A 70 9.60 -0.18 -2.97
C LEU A 70 8.46 0.81 -2.73
N GLY A 71 7.49 0.42 -1.89
CA GLY A 71 6.50 1.34 -1.35
C GLY A 71 7.07 2.21 -0.23
N ASP A 72 6.35 3.28 0.12
CA ASP A 72 6.74 4.23 1.17
C ASP A 72 6.89 3.59 2.57
N ILE A 73 6.26 2.44 2.83
CA ILE A 73 6.38 1.71 4.09
C ILE A 73 6.93 0.30 3.87
N ASN A 74 7.78 -0.16 4.78
CA ASN A 74 8.47 -1.45 4.67
C ASN A 74 8.07 -2.49 5.73
N VAL A 75 7.07 -2.20 6.54
CA VAL A 75 6.57 -3.14 7.58
C VAL A 75 5.65 -4.23 7.00
N GLN A 76 5.21 -4.09 5.75
CA GLN A 76 4.39 -5.08 5.06
C GLN A 76 5.15 -6.40 4.86
N SER A 77 4.41 -7.53 4.85
CA SER A 77 4.94 -8.76 4.26
C SER A 77 4.95 -8.66 2.74
N ILE A 78 5.91 -9.32 2.08
CA ILE A 78 6.02 -9.28 0.61
C ILE A 78 4.75 -9.81 -0.05
N ALA A 79 4.14 -10.89 0.43
CA ALA A 79 2.88 -11.40 -0.11
C ALA A 79 1.73 -10.40 0.05
N GLY A 80 1.62 -9.75 1.19
CA GLY A 80 0.57 -8.74 1.42
C GLY A 80 0.74 -7.52 0.53
N ALA A 81 1.96 -7.03 0.37
CA ALA A 81 2.29 -5.89 -0.47
C ALA A 81 1.98 -6.17 -1.95
N THR A 82 2.44 -7.31 -2.47
CA THR A 82 2.20 -7.68 -3.87
C THR A 82 0.74 -8.00 -4.13
N SER A 83 0.06 -8.75 -3.26
CA SER A 83 -1.35 -9.13 -3.47
C SER A 83 -2.34 -7.96 -3.57
N THR A 84 -1.95 -6.75 -3.15
CA THR A 84 -2.80 -5.55 -3.18
C THR A 84 -2.28 -4.46 -4.13
N GLY A 85 -1.18 -4.69 -4.85
CA GLY A 85 -0.61 -3.75 -5.80
C GLY A 85 0.09 -2.57 -5.13
N THR A 86 0.80 -2.79 -4.01
CA THR A 86 1.68 -1.78 -3.41
C THR A 86 2.70 -1.28 -4.42
N HIS A 87 2.92 0.02 -4.45
CA HIS A 87 3.81 0.68 -5.40
C HIS A 87 4.66 1.76 -4.72
N GLY A 88 5.71 2.17 -5.40
CA GLY A 88 6.48 3.37 -5.09
C GLY A 88 6.12 4.51 -6.04
N THR A 89 7.11 5.24 -6.53
CA THR A 89 6.94 6.27 -7.55
C THR A 89 8.00 6.16 -8.64
N GLY A 90 7.63 6.52 -9.87
CA GLY A 90 8.48 6.60 -11.05
C GLY A 90 7.73 6.16 -12.31
N ILE A 91 7.69 7.02 -13.33
CA ILE A 91 6.96 6.75 -14.59
C ILE A 91 7.52 5.54 -15.35
N THR A 92 8.75 5.14 -15.08
CA THR A 92 9.38 3.95 -15.66
C THR A 92 9.31 2.73 -14.74
N LEU A 93 8.74 2.88 -13.53
CA LEU A 93 8.73 1.87 -12.48
C LEU A 93 7.28 1.40 -12.22
N GLY A 94 7.05 0.09 -12.27
CA GLY A 94 5.77 -0.51 -11.95
C GLY A 94 5.56 -0.68 -10.44
N ASN A 95 4.38 -1.20 -10.08
CA ASN A 95 4.11 -1.65 -8.71
C ASN A 95 4.99 -2.85 -8.33
N LEU A 96 5.02 -3.23 -7.05
CA LEU A 96 5.89 -4.30 -6.56
C LEU A 96 5.62 -5.65 -7.23
N SER A 97 4.40 -5.89 -7.67
CA SER A 97 4.00 -7.16 -8.28
C SER A 97 4.57 -7.34 -9.69
N THR A 98 5.03 -6.26 -10.33
CA THR A 98 5.76 -6.33 -11.61
C THR A 98 7.15 -6.96 -11.46
N GLN A 99 7.69 -6.98 -10.25
CA GLN A 99 9.01 -7.56 -9.94
C GLN A 99 8.93 -9.08 -9.66
N ILE A 100 7.73 -9.66 -9.67
CA ILE A 100 7.55 -11.10 -9.43
C ILE A 100 8.03 -11.91 -10.65
N ASP A 101 8.84 -12.92 -10.38
CA ASP A 101 9.30 -13.93 -11.33
C ASP A 101 8.45 -15.21 -11.26
N SER A 102 8.10 -15.61 -10.05
CA SER A 102 7.30 -16.82 -9.81
C SER A 102 6.52 -16.72 -8.50
N LEU A 103 5.46 -17.51 -8.38
CA LEU A 103 4.62 -17.62 -7.19
C LEU A 103 4.42 -19.09 -6.84
N THR A 104 4.38 -19.41 -5.55
CA THR A 104 3.97 -20.71 -5.04
C THR A 104 2.74 -20.54 -4.16
N PHE A 105 1.69 -21.28 -4.50
CA PHE A 105 0.41 -21.29 -3.79
C PHE A 105 0.19 -22.61 -3.09
N MET A 106 -0.24 -22.58 -1.85
CA MET A 106 -0.93 -23.68 -1.19
C MET A 106 -2.44 -23.56 -1.48
N CYS A 107 -2.98 -24.55 -2.17
CA CYS A 107 -4.38 -24.61 -2.59
C CYS A 107 -5.32 -25.05 -1.45
N ALA A 108 -6.62 -24.96 -1.70
CA ALA A 108 -7.65 -25.33 -0.72
C ALA A 108 -7.67 -26.83 -0.38
N ASP A 109 -7.21 -27.69 -1.25
CA ASP A 109 -7.08 -29.14 -1.07
C ASP A 109 -5.76 -29.56 -0.41
N GLY A 110 -4.84 -28.62 -0.18
CA GLY A 110 -3.51 -28.88 0.37
C GLY A 110 -2.44 -29.17 -0.68
N SER A 111 -2.76 -29.15 -1.96
CA SER A 111 -1.78 -29.24 -3.02
C SER A 111 -0.99 -27.94 -3.17
N GLU A 112 0.24 -28.04 -3.67
CA GLU A 112 1.08 -26.90 -3.97
C GLU A 112 1.18 -26.70 -5.48
N ILE A 113 1.01 -25.46 -5.93
CA ILE A 113 1.15 -25.06 -7.34
C ILE A 113 2.17 -23.93 -7.44
N ARG A 114 3.22 -24.16 -8.24
CA ARG A 114 4.16 -23.12 -8.64
C ARG A 114 3.78 -22.58 -10.01
N THR A 115 3.83 -21.26 -10.18
CA THR A 115 3.50 -20.58 -11.43
C THR A 115 4.55 -19.52 -11.77
N SER A 116 4.74 -19.31 -13.08
CA SER A 116 5.56 -18.27 -13.68
C SER A 116 4.95 -17.86 -15.03
N ALA A 117 5.59 -16.95 -15.75
CA ALA A 117 5.14 -16.60 -17.10
C ALA A 117 5.05 -17.80 -18.05
N ASP A 118 5.94 -18.80 -17.88
CA ASP A 118 6.01 -19.99 -18.73
C ASP A 118 5.20 -21.16 -18.18
N THR A 119 4.86 -21.14 -16.90
CA THR A 119 4.17 -22.24 -16.20
C THR A 119 2.89 -21.71 -15.58
N HIS A 120 1.73 -22.20 -16.03
CA HIS A 120 0.41 -21.72 -15.62
C HIS A 120 0.25 -20.19 -15.79
N PRO A 121 0.39 -19.63 -17.02
CA PRO A 121 0.46 -18.18 -17.26
C PRO A 121 -0.76 -17.42 -16.76
N ASP A 122 -1.97 -17.97 -16.86
CA ASP A 122 -3.19 -17.34 -16.33
C ASP A 122 -3.13 -17.18 -14.80
N LEU A 123 -2.67 -18.24 -14.10
CA LEU A 123 -2.49 -18.20 -12.66
C LEU A 123 -1.39 -17.19 -12.27
N PHE A 124 -0.37 -17.05 -13.08
CA PHE A 124 0.66 -16.03 -12.89
C PHE A 124 0.11 -14.63 -13.10
N ALA A 125 -0.61 -14.39 -14.19
CA ALA A 125 -1.18 -13.08 -14.51
C ALA A 125 -2.20 -12.61 -13.45
N GLY A 126 -3.11 -13.50 -13.04
CA GLY A 126 -4.11 -13.19 -11.99
C GLY A 126 -3.53 -13.24 -10.57
N GLY A 127 -2.52 -14.06 -10.34
CA GLY A 127 -1.97 -14.33 -8.99
C GLY A 127 -1.08 -13.23 -8.44
N ARG A 128 -0.42 -12.44 -9.30
CA ARG A 128 0.47 -11.35 -8.89
C ARG A 128 -0.26 -10.28 -8.07
N ILE A 129 -1.57 -10.03 -8.37
CA ILE A 129 -2.48 -9.23 -7.55
C ILE A 129 -3.76 -10.04 -7.34
N GLY A 130 -3.69 -11.06 -6.49
CA GLY A 130 -4.78 -12.03 -6.30
C GLY A 130 -5.64 -11.79 -5.09
N LEU A 131 -5.41 -10.74 -4.30
CA LEU A 131 -6.15 -10.39 -3.07
C LEU A 131 -6.24 -11.53 -2.05
N GLY A 132 -5.38 -12.54 -2.18
CA GLY A 132 -5.42 -13.78 -1.40
C GLY A 132 -6.66 -14.65 -1.68
N ALA A 133 -7.29 -14.51 -2.85
CA ALA A 133 -8.51 -15.25 -3.23
C ALA A 133 -8.23 -16.54 -4.01
N LEU A 134 -6.97 -16.77 -4.41
CA LEU A 134 -6.56 -17.91 -5.24
C LEU A 134 -5.89 -19.04 -4.44
N GLY A 135 -5.49 -18.76 -3.20
CA GLY A 135 -4.72 -19.65 -2.35
C GLY A 135 -3.88 -18.88 -1.34
N VAL A 136 -3.13 -19.61 -0.52
CA VAL A 136 -2.16 -19.03 0.40
C VAL A 136 -0.80 -19.00 -0.29
N LEU A 137 -0.25 -17.82 -0.54
CA LEU A 137 1.12 -17.65 -1.02
C LEU A 137 2.11 -18.15 0.05
N THR A 138 3.00 -19.05 -0.34
CA THR A 138 4.06 -19.61 0.51
C THR A 138 5.43 -19.09 0.13
N GLU A 139 5.69 -18.95 -1.18
CA GLU A 139 6.96 -18.46 -1.71
C GLU A 139 6.72 -17.48 -2.86
N ILE A 140 7.64 -16.54 -3.02
CA ILE A 140 7.66 -15.55 -4.11
C ILE A 140 9.07 -15.50 -4.69
N GLY A 141 9.19 -15.72 -6.00
CA GLY A 141 10.38 -15.39 -6.77
C GLY A 141 10.36 -13.93 -7.17
N LEU A 142 11.46 -13.22 -6.95
CA LEU A 142 11.60 -11.79 -7.24
C LEU A 142 12.71 -11.57 -8.25
N ARG A 143 12.42 -10.86 -9.35
CA ARG A 143 13.45 -10.28 -10.23
C ARG A 143 14.08 -9.09 -9.53
N LEU A 144 15.39 -9.04 -9.55
CA LEU A 144 16.17 -8.06 -8.81
C LEU A 144 17.10 -7.28 -9.75
N VAL A 145 17.61 -6.18 -9.24
CA VAL A 145 18.64 -5.38 -9.88
C VAL A 145 19.91 -5.40 -9.03
N PRO A 146 21.10 -5.02 -9.56
CA PRO A 146 22.27 -4.79 -8.72
C PRO A 146 21.96 -3.80 -7.60
N ALA A 147 22.53 -4.02 -6.42
CA ALA A 147 22.38 -3.10 -5.29
C ALA A 147 22.83 -1.69 -5.69
N PHE A 148 22.06 -0.70 -5.33
CA PHE A 148 22.30 0.70 -5.70
C PHE A 148 21.99 1.64 -4.55
N LYS A 149 22.52 2.86 -4.64
CA LYS A 149 22.22 3.97 -3.75
C LYS A 149 21.34 5.00 -4.45
N LEU A 150 20.58 5.72 -3.68
CA LEU A 150 19.77 6.83 -4.13
C LEU A 150 20.16 8.11 -3.42
N ARG A 151 20.16 9.19 -4.18
CA ARG A 151 20.17 10.56 -3.70
C ARG A 151 18.75 11.08 -3.74
N LEU A 152 18.22 11.43 -2.59
CA LEU A 152 16.98 12.18 -2.42
C LEU A 152 17.29 13.68 -2.47
N GLU A 153 16.56 14.40 -3.29
CA GLU A 153 16.43 15.86 -3.23
C GLU A 153 14.98 16.21 -2.90
N ARG A 154 14.79 17.07 -1.90
CA ARG A 154 13.45 17.56 -1.51
C ARG A 154 13.42 19.08 -1.49
N GLY A 155 12.26 19.67 -1.77
CA GLY A 155 12.09 21.13 -1.76
C GLY A 155 10.62 21.55 -1.81
N GLY A 156 10.39 22.84 -1.65
CA GLY A 156 9.08 23.46 -1.82
C GLY A 156 8.89 23.99 -3.23
N MET A 157 7.64 23.85 -3.75
CA MET A 157 7.24 24.41 -5.04
C MET A 157 5.78 24.88 -4.96
N ASN A 158 5.38 25.78 -5.86
CA ASN A 158 3.95 26.05 -6.06
C ASN A 158 3.28 24.88 -6.77
N LEU A 159 2.04 24.55 -6.43
CA LEU A 159 1.31 23.42 -7.00
C LEU A 159 1.12 23.55 -8.51
N ASP A 160 0.69 24.73 -8.98
CA ASP A 160 0.40 24.94 -10.41
C ASP A 160 1.71 24.92 -11.23
N ASP A 161 2.81 25.45 -10.69
CA ASP A 161 4.14 25.35 -11.30
C ASP A 161 4.65 23.89 -11.33
N CYS A 162 4.41 23.13 -10.25
CA CYS A 162 4.77 21.73 -10.19
C CYS A 162 4.02 20.90 -11.23
N LEU A 163 2.72 21.12 -11.38
CA LEU A 163 1.91 20.45 -12.40
C LEU A 163 2.30 20.88 -13.84
N ALA A 164 2.65 22.14 -14.05
CA ALA A 164 3.10 22.63 -15.35
C ALA A 164 4.47 22.04 -15.76
N GLN A 165 5.31 21.71 -14.79
CA GLN A 165 6.64 21.14 -15.02
C GLN A 165 6.68 19.62 -14.83
N ALA A 166 5.55 18.96 -14.54
CA ALA A 166 5.51 17.56 -14.17
C ALA A 166 6.21 16.64 -15.17
N ASP A 167 5.93 16.79 -16.48
CA ASP A 167 6.53 15.97 -17.53
C ASP A 167 8.06 16.12 -17.57
N ALA A 168 8.57 17.33 -17.40
CA ALA A 168 10.02 17.57 -17.35
C ALA A 168 10.65 16.97 -16.08
N LEU A 169 9.96 17.05 -14.93
CA LEU A 169 10.44 16.51 -13.66
C LEU A 169 10.48 14.98 -13.67
N ILE A 170 9.44 14.31 -14.17
CA ILE A 170 9.39 12.84 -14.25
C ILE A 170 10.35 12.29 -15.33
N ALA A 171 10.63 13.06 -16.39
CA ALA A 171 11.62 12.67 -17.40
C ALA A 171 13.07 12.85 -16.91
N LYS A 172 13.29 13.84 -16.04
CA LYS A 172 14.61 14.16 -15.50
C LYS A 172 15.06 13.19 -14.40
N HIS A 173 14.13 12.83 -13.51
CA HIS A 173 14.44 12.07 -12.31
C HIS A 173 13.99 10.60 -12.44
N ARG A 174 14.78 9.69 -11.86
CA ARG A 174 14.41 8.28 -11.77
C ARG A 174 13.03 8.08 -11.09
N SER A 175 12.80 8.81 -10.03
CA SER A 175 11.55 8.80 -9.27
C SER A 175 11.24 10.22 -8.82
N PHE A 176 9.98 10.60 -8.95
CA PHE A 176 9.49 11.92 -8.54
C PHE A 176 8.12 11.76 -7.92
N GLU A 177 7.85 12.50 -6.85
CA GLU A 177 6.53 12.62 -6.23
C GLU A 177 6.40 13.99 -5.59
N PHE A 178 5.17 14.38 -5.28
CA PHE A 178 4.93 15.54 -4.44
C PHE A 178 3.78 15.32 -3.46
N TYR A 179 3.80 16.12 -2.40
CA TYR A 179 2.80 16.18 -1.35
C TYR A 179 2.19 17.58 -1.34
N TRP A 180 0.92 17.69 -1.73
CA TRP A 180 0.20 18.98 -1.68
C TRP A 180 -0.44 19.17 -0.32
N PHE A 181 -0.20 20.34 0.29
CA PHE A 181 -0.83 20.73 1.55
C PHE A 181 -2.19 21.37 1.27
N PRO A 182 -3.34 20.78 1.70
CA PRO A 182 -4.66 21.37 1.52
C PRO A 182 -4.73 22.78 2.11
N HIS A 183 -5.56 23.64 1.52
CA HIS A 183 -5.71 25.07 1.88
C HIS A 183 -4.47 25.94 1.63
N THR A 184 -3.52 25.47 0.83
CA THR A 184 -2.34 26.20 0.36
C THR A 184 -2.10 25.93 -1.12
N ASP A 185 -1.15 26.68 -1.71
CA ASP A 185 -0.62 26.38 -3.04
C ASP A 185 0.77 25.72 -2.97
N THR A 186 1.16 25.24 -1.79
CA THR A 186 2.49 24.68 -1.56
C THR A 186 2.48 23.15 -1.71
N VAL A 187 3.48 22.65 -2.41
CA VAL A 187 3.83 21.23 -2.44
C VAL A 187 5.22 21.01 -1.85
N LEU A 188 5.41 19.88 -1.18
CA LEU A 188 6.71 19.29 -0.90
C LEU A 188 7.04 18.33 -2.05
N THR A 189 8.07 18.63 -2.82
CA THR A 189 8.58 17.73 -3.88
C THR A 189 9.67 16.82 -3.34
N LYS A 190 9.72 15.60 -3.85
CA LYS A 190 10.81 14.64 -3.61
C LYS A 190 11.22 14.03 -4.95
N ALA A 191 12.50 14.05 -5.21
CA ALA A 191 13.13 13.44 -6.38
C ALA A 191 14.24 12.49 -5.94
N TRP A 192 14.30 11.31 -6.54
CA TRP A 192 15.37 10.34 -6.28
C TRP A 192 16.08 9.98 -7.58
N ASP A 193 17.41 10.02 -7.52
CA ASP A 193 18.29 9.59 -8.60
C ASP A 193 19.33 8.60 -8.10
N MET A 194 19.74 7.67 -8.96
CA MET A 194 20.85 6.77 -8.64
C MET A 194 22.15 7.57 -8.49
N THR A 195 23.01 7.14 -7.58
CA THR A 195 24.27 7.83 -7.30
C THR A 195 25.36 6.88 -6.83
N ASP A 196 26.60 7.17 -7.18
CA ASP A 196 27.79 6.49 -6.66
C ASP A 196 28.38 7.20 -5.42
N GLU A 197 27.84 8.34 -5.03
CA GLU A 197 28.27 9.06 -3.85
C GLU A 197 28.23 8.17 -2.60
N PRO A 198 29.12 8.41 -1.61
CA PRO A 198 29.04 7.70 -0.33
C PRO A 198 27.71 7.97 0.34
N ALA A 199 27.16 6.95 1.01
CA ALA A 199 25.99 7.16 1.87
C ALA A 199 26.35 8.17 2.97
N ASP A 200 25.39 9.01 3.31
CA ASP A 200 25.57 9.98 4.38
C ASP A 200 25.87 9.27 5.71
N ALA A 201 26.79 9.84 6.48
CA ALA A 201 27.04 9.33 7.82
C ALA A 201 25.74 9.33 8.63
N VAL A 202 25.47 8.22 9.31
CA VAL A 202 24.26 8.08 10.12
C VAL A 202 24.38 9.01 11.33
N HIS A 203 23.89 10.23 11.20
CA HIS A 203 23.70 11.12 12.35
C HIS A 203 22.38 10.71 13.03
N TRP A 204 22.49 9.88 14.08
CA TRP A 204 21.31 9.42 14.85
C TRP A 204 20.49 10.60 15.38
N ALA A 205 21.11 11.74 15.67
CA ALA A 205 20.43 12.94 16.13
C ALA A 205 19.55 13.58 15.04
N SER A 206 20.00 13.64 13.79
CA SER A 206 19.17 14.17 12.69
C SER A 206 18.01 13.25 12.35
N ARG A 207 18.22 11.93 12.30
CA ARG A 207 17.12 10.94 12.12
C ARG A 207 16.12 10.97 13.28
N ALA A 208 16.60 11.13 14.51
CA ALA A 208 15.72 11.26 15.68
C ALA A 208 14.91 12.55 15.62
N SER A 209 15.50 13.68 15.20
CA SER A 209 14.80 14.96 15.07
C SER A 209 13.79 14.96 13.93
N GLU A 210 14.11 14.39 12.78
CA GLU A 210 13.16 14.22 11.67
C GLU A 210 11.99 13.34 12.07
N SER A 211 12.26 12.17 12.66
CA SER A 211 11.21 11.27 13.17
C SER A 211 10.38 11.92 14.27
N PHE A 212 10.96 12.75 15.13
CA PHE A 212 10.22 13.50 16.14
C PHE A 212 9.29 14.54 15.53
N LEU A 213 9.76 15.32 14.54
CA LEU A 213 8.96 16.32 13.84
C LEU A 213 7.84 15.66 13.04
N GLU A 214 8.15 14.65 12.24
CA GLU A 214 7.18 13.99 11.35
C GLU A 214 6.16 13.13 12.09
N ASN A 215 6.47 12.60 13.24
CA ASN A 215 5.58 11.71 13.97
C ASN A 215 4.99 12.35 15.24
N THR A 216 5.82 12.96 16.10
CA THR A 216 5.34 13.47 17.40
C THR A 216 4.70 14.84 17.25
N VAL A 217 5.40 15.78 16.63
CA VAL A 217 4.87 17.17 16.46
C VAL A 217 3.68 17.15 15.52
N PHE A 218 3.80 16.52 14.36
CA PHE A 218 2.68 16.41 13.42
C PHE A 218 1.49 15.67 14.04
N GLY A 219 1.71 14.61 14.81
CA GLY A 219 0.65 13.91 15.56
C GLY A 219 -0.06 14.79 16.58
N ALA A 220 0.69 15.65 17.29
CA ALA A 220 0.11 16.61 18.23
C ALA A 220 -0.75 17.67 17.52
N LEU A 221 -0.27 18.21 16.38
CA LEU A 221 -1.02 19.13 15.53
C LEU A 221 -2.31 18.48 15.00
N CYS A 222 -2.25 17.22 14.56
CA CYS A 222 -3.42 16.44 14.15
C CYS A 222 -4.42 16.26 15.30
N GLY A 223 -3.92 15.98 16.51
CA GLY A 223 -4.74 15.89 17.71
C GLY A 223 -5.45 17.21 18.06
N LEU A 224 -4.78 18.34 17.87
CA LEU A 224 -5.37 19.66 18.03
C LEU A 224 -6.43 19.92 16.97
N GLY A 225 -6.12 19.68 15.68
CA GLY A 225 -7.07 19.82 14.57
C GLY A 225 -8.32 18.95 14.73
N ARG A 226 -8.19 17.75 15.31
CA ARG A 226 -9.34 16.90 15.64
C ARG A 226 -10.23 17.52 16.72
N ARG A 227 -9.64 18.16 17.74
CA ARG A 227 -10.41 18.81 18.82
C ARG A 227 -11.06 20.12 18.36
N VAL A 228 -10.39 20.86 17.48
CA VAL A 228 -10.84 22.15 16.96
C VAL A 228 -10.70 22.15 15.43
N PRO A 229 -11.65 21.54 14.68
CA PRO A 229 -11.57 21.36 13.23
C PRO A 229 -11.37 22.65 12.44
N SER A 230 -11.87 23.79 12.93
CA SER A 230 -11.70 25.10 12.31
C SER A 230 -10.24 25.57 12.24
N LEU A 231 -9.33 24.98 13.03
CA LEU A 231 -7.90 25.26 12.98
C LEU A 231 -7.17 24.49 11.86
N CYS A 232 -7.76 23.45 11.29
CA CYS A 232 -7.07 22.62 10.29
C CYS A 232 -6.48 23.42 9.12
N PRO A 233 -7.15 24.43 8.52
CA PRO A 233 -6.55 25.23 7.47
C PRO A 233 -5.33 26.04 7.94
N ALA A 234 -5.33 26.53 9.16
CA ALA A 234 -4.19 27.25 9.73
C ALA A 234 -3.02 26.31 10.03
N LEU A 235 -3.32 25.12 10.57
CA LEU A 235 -2.33 24.09 10.85
C LEU A 235 -1.71 23.54 9.56
N SER A 236 -2.52 23.37 8.49
CA SER A 236 -2.00 22.98 7.18
C SER A 236 -1.03 24.02 6.61
N ARG A 237 -1.38 25.32 6.70
CA ARG A 237 -0.48 26.41 6.31
C ARG A 237 0.81 26.42 7.14
N LEU A 238 0.72 26.18 8.43
CA LEU A 238 1.89 26.06 9.30
C LEU A 238 2.79 24.89 8.85
N CYS A 239 2.24 23.71 8.58
CA CYS A 239 3.01 22.59 8.06
C CYS A 239 3.65 22.93 6.71
N ALA A 240 2.91 23.57 5.80
CA ALA A 240 3.44 23.98 4.50
C ALA A 240 4.61 25.00 4.62
N SER A 241 4.57 25.90 5.62
CA SER A 241 5.63 26.89 5.84
C SER A 241 6.94 26.25 6.39
N THR A 242 6.90 25.03 6.89
CA THR A 242 8.09 24.30 7.36
C THR A 242 8.78 23.50 6.25
N VAL A 243 8.22 23.48 5.04
CA VAL A 243 8.85 22.80 3.89
C VAL A 243 10.17 23.49 3.56
N SER A 244 11.25 22.70 3.59
CA SER A 244 12.60 23.17 3.32
C SER A 244 13.31 22.26 2.34
N ALA A 245 14.30 22.82 1.64
CA ALA A 245 15.22 22.05 0.81
C ALA A 245 16.03 21.08 1.67
N GLY A 246 16.29 19.90 1.12
CA GLY A 246 17.10 18.90 1.79
C GLY A 246 17.64 17.89 0.78
N ARG A 247 18.75 17.27 1.14
CA ARG A 247 19.43 16.25 0.35
C ARG A 247 19.86 15.12 1.26
N HIS A 248 19.74 13.90 0.80
CA HIS A 248 20.18 12.72 1.53
C HIS A 248 20.60 11.61 0.56
N VAL A 249 21.64 10.83 0.93
CA VAL A 249 22.14 9.67 0.16
C VAL A 249 22.16 8.45 1.07
N ASP A 250 21.53 7.35 0.63
CA ASP A 250 21.58 6.08 1.35
C ASP A 250 21.33 4.90 0.37
N ALA A 251 21.46 3.67 0.87
CA ALA A 251 21.08 2.47 0.14
C ALA A 251 19.59 2.54 -0.28
N SER A 252 19.28 2.04 -1.47
CA SER A 252 17.94 2.15 -2.05
C SER A 252 16.81 1.65 -1.11
N TYR A 253 17.00 0.53 -0.43
CA TYR A 253 16.02 -0.02 0.49
C TYR A 253 15.76 0.84 1.74
N ALA A 254 16.76 1.61 2.16
CA ALA A 254 16.63 2.54 3.29
C ALA A 254 16.04 3.88 2.87
N MET A 255 16.27 4.28 1.60
CA MET A 255 15.85 5.55 1.05
C MET A 255 14.39 5.57 0.60
N LEU A 256 13.88 4.43 0.08
CA LEU A 256 12.55 4.33 -0.51
C LEU A 256 11.43 4.14 0.53
N SER A 257 11.76 3.92 1.80
CA SER A 257 10.75 3.69 2.84
C SER A 257 10.92 4.59 4.04
N THR A 258 9.79 5.01 4.61
CA THR A 258 9.73 5.89 5.79
C THR A 258 8.99 5.23 6.96
N VAL A 259 9.28 5.68 8.18
CA VAL A 259 8.60 5.20 9.40
C VAL A 259 7.47 6.16 9.74
N ARG A 260 6.22 5.75 9.52
CA ARG A 260 5.03 6.54 9.85
C ARG A 260 4.33 5.99 11.10
N ARG A 261 4.12 6.84 12.10
CA ARG A 261 3.46 6.49 13.38
C ARG A 261 2.10 7.17 13.55
N VAL A 262 1.84 8.26 12.83
CA VAL A 262 0.57 8.96 12.90
C VAL A 262 -0.49 8.13 12.19
N ARG A 263 -1.61 7.86 12.85
CA ARG A 263 -2.69 7.01 12.33
C ARG A 263 -3.72 7.85 11.58
N PHE A 264 -4.13 7.37 10.40
CA PHE A 264 -5.09 8.03 9.52
C PHE A 264 -5.97 7.00 8.80
N ASN A 265 -7.02 7.46 8.15
CA ASN A 265 -7.73 6.74 7.10
C ASN A 265 -7.21 7.22 5.76
N GLU A 266 -7.13 6.31 4.78
CA GLU A 266 -6.54 6.60 3.47
C GLU A 266 -7.39 6.00 2.35
N MET A 267 -7.58 6.79 1.32
CA MET A 267 -8.14 6.40 0.03
C MET A 267 -7.11 6.74 -1.05
N GLU A 268 -6.93 5.84 -2.01
CA GLU A 268 -5.99 6.04 -3.12
C GLU A 268 -6.60 5.56 -4.43
N TRP A 269 -6.34 6.33 -5.49
CA TRP A 269 -6.82 6.08 -6.84
C TRP A 269 -5.69 6.11 -7.86
N SER A 270 -5.69 5.12 -8.77
CA SER A 270 -4.90 5.11 -9.98
C SER A 270 -5.71 5.79 -11.09
N VAL A 271 -5.31 6.98 -11.48
CA VAL A 271 -5.93 7.76 -12.57
C VAL A 271 -4.99 7.71 -13.78
N PRO A 272 -5.47 7.61 -15.04
CA PRO A 272 -4.61 7.72 -16.21
C PRO A 272 -3.68 8.92 -16.11
N ALA A 273 -2.39 8.77 -16.45
CA ALA A 273 -1.38 9.79 -16.21
C ALA A 273 -1.74 11.14 -16.85
N GLU A 274 -2.30 11.10 -18.07
CA GLU A 274 -2.75 12.27 -18.83
C GLU A 274 -3.96 12.99 -18.21
N ARG A 275 -4.70 12.32 -17.29
CA ARG A 275 -5.88 12.88 -16.60
C ARG A 275 -5.58 13.33 -15.19
N GLY A 276 -4.39 13.03 -14.69
CA GLY A 276 -4.04 13.20 -13.28
C GLY A 276 -4.04 14.64 -12.81
N ALA A 277 -3.47 15.56 -13.60
CA ALA A 277 -3.44 16.98 -13.26
C ALA A 277 -4.86 17.58 -13.17
N ASP A 278 -5.75 17.21 -14.09
CA ASP A 278 -7.13 17.69 -14.08
C ASP A 278 -7.92 17.11 -12.90
N ALA A 279 -7.74 15.82 -12.59
CA ALA A 279 -8.33 15.20 -11.41
C ALA A 279 -7.88 15.90 -10.12
N LEU A 280 -6.59 16.24 -9.99
CA LEU A 280 -6.07 16.95 -8.82
C LEU A 280 -6.64 18.37 -8.71
N ARG A 281 -6.73 19.13 -9.83
CA ARG A 281 -7.35 20.46 -9.86
C ARG A 281 -8.83 20.40 -9.43
N GLU A 282 -9.56 19.38 -9.88
CA GLU A 282 -10.96 19.18 -9.49
C GLU A 282 -11.09 18.82 -8.00
N ILE A 283 -10.20 17.96 -7.47
CA ILE A 283 -10.13 17.64 -6.03
C ILE A 283 -9.82 18.91 -5.21
N ARG A 284 -8.84 19.72 -5.63
CA ARG A 284 -8.52 21.02 -4.97
C ARG A 284 -9.74 21.93 -4.93
N ALA A 285 -10.44 22.10 -6.06
CA ALA A 285 -11.65 22.91 -6.14
C ALA A 285 -12.79 22.33 -5.26
N PHE A 286 -12.96 21.01 -5.22
CA PHE A 286 -13.92 20.33 -4.36
C PHE A 286 -13.64 20.57 -2.88
N ILE A 287 -12.39 20.42 -2.44
CA ILE A 287 -11.97 20.69 -1.05
C ILE A 287 -12.26 22.13 -0.67
N ALA A 288 -11.90 23.09 -1.55
CA ALA A 288 -12.12 24.52 -1.31
C ALA A 288 -13.62 24.87 -1.18
N ARG A 289 -14.46 24.35 -2.10
CA ARG A 289 -15.91 24.61 -2.07
C ARG A 289 -16.60 24.03 -0.83
N ARG A 290 -16.13 22.89 -0.33
CA ARG A 290 -16.77 22.18 0.80
C ARG A 290 -16.19 22.57 2.15
N GLY A 291 -15.02 23.20 2.19
CA GLY A 291 -14.37 23.66 3.43
C GLY A 291 -14.02 22.50 4.39
N PHE A 292 -13.60 21.35 3.88
CA PHE A 292 -13.24 20.22 4.73
C PHE A 292 -12.07 20.56 5.67
N PRO A 293 -12.12 20.13 6.94
CA PRO A 293 -11.05 20.37 7.91
C PRO A 293 -9.91 19.37 7.68
N LEU A 294 -9.10 19.60 6.66
CA LEU A 294 -7.98 18.77 6.27
C LEU A 294 -6.66 19.40 6.68
N MET A 295 -5.73 18.55 7.12
CA MET A 295 -4.36 18.98 7.39
C MET A 295 -3.32 17.95 6.92
N PHE A 296 -3.72 16.71 6.62
CA PHE A 296 -2.84 15.77 5.97
C PHE A 296 -2.58 16.19 4.52
N PRO A 297 -1.31 16.12 4.05
CA PRO A 297 -1.02 16.36 2.66
C PRO A 297 -1.62 15.26 1.78
N LEU A 298 -1.97 15.62 0.56
CA LEU A 298 -2.36 14.73 -0.51
C LEU A 298 -1.10 14.28 -1.23
N GLU A 299 -0.93 12.98 -1.45
CA GLU A 299 0.20 12.45 -2.20
C GLU A 299 -0.13 12.30 -3.67
N TYR A 300 0.87 12.59 -4.54
CA TYR A 300 0.76 12.44 -5.98
C TYR A 300 2.02 11.78 -6.53
N ARG A 301 1.85 10.60 -7.14
CA ARG A 301 2.93 9.72 -7.60
C ARG A 301 2.67 9.23 -9.01
N TRP A 302 3.71 8.87 -9.73
CA TRP A 302 3.63 8.25 -11.06
C TRP A 302 3.99 6.79 -10.98
N VAL A 303 3.29 5.95 -11.74
CA VAL A 303 3.52 4.50 -11.82
C VAL A 303 3.35 4.05 -13.26
N ARG A 304 4.31 3.25 -13.75
CA ARG A 304 4.25 2.64 -15.08
C ARG A 304 3.13 1.61 -15.17
N GLY A 305 2.49 1.53 -16.32
CA GLY A 305 1.51 0.51 -16.67
C GLY A 305 2.08 -0.90 -16.66
N ASP A 306 1.21 -1.88 -16.43
CA ASP A 306 1.56 -3.28 -16.33
C ASP A 306 0.54 -4.21 -17.03
N ASP A 307 0.77 -5.53 -16.95
CA ASP A 307 -0.03 -6.59 -17.56
C ASP A 307 -0.77 -7.47 -16.52
N ILE A 308 -0.85 -7.02 -15.28
CA ILE A 308 -1.41 -7.80 -14.18
C ILE A 308 -2.93 -7.61 -14.11
N TRP A 309 -3.71 -8.67 -14.20
CA TRP A 309 -5.16 -8.62 -14.40
C TRP A 309 -5.93 -7.69 -13.48
N LEU A 310 -5.66 -7.71 -12.18
CA LEU A 310 -6.31 -6.82 -11.22
C LEU A 310 -5.44 -5.63 -10.80
N SER A 311 -4.40 -5.30 -11.57
CA SER A 311 -3.63 -4.11 -11.30
C SER A 311 -4.43 -2.85 -11.58
N PRO A 312 -4.43 -1.88 -10.66
CA PRO A 312 -4.99 -0.55 -10.96
C PRO A 312 -4.30 0.14 -12.13
N ASP A 313 -3.07 -0.27 -12.47
CA ASP A 313 -2.24 0.28 -13.56
C ASP A 313 -2.27 -0.59 -14.82
N TYR A 314 -3.15 -1.60 -14.88
CA TYR A 314 -3.24 -2.48 -16.03
C TYR A 314 -3.43 -1.70 -17.33
N GLY A 315 -2.50 -1.90 -18.29
CA GLY A 315 -2.54 -1.40 -19.64
C GLY A 315 -2.35 0.11 -19.81
N ARG A 316 -1.92 0.85 -18.75
CA ARG A 316 -1.74 2.30 -18.84
C ARG A 316 -0.80 2.84 -17.75
N ASP A 317 -0.01 3.83 -18.09
CA ASP A 317 0.68 4.64 -17.10
C ASP A 317 -0.33 5.45 -16.29
N SER A 318 -0.04 5.60 -15.02
CA SER A 318 -1.00 6.17 -14.08
C SER A 318 -0.33 7.16 -13.13
N VAL A 319 -1.15 8.07 -12.62
CA VAL A 319 -0.84 8.79 -11.39
C VAL A 319 -1.63 8.20 -10.23
N ARG A 320 -0.99 8.14 -9.08
CA ARG A 320 -1.59 7.72 -7.83
C ARG A 320 -1.90 8.94 -6.99
N ILE A 321 -3.18 9.13 -6.71
CA ILE A 321 -3.69 10.24 -5.88
C ILE A 321 -4.16 9.64 -4.56
N SER A 322 -3.38 9.88 -3.48
CA SER A 322 -3.71 9.42 -2.14
C SER A 322 -4.20 10.55 -1.27
N VAL A 323 -5.35 10.36 -0.66
CA VAL A 323 -6.00 11.33 0.23
C VAL A 323 -6.15 10.74 1.62
N HIS A 324 -5.90 11.57 2.63
CA HIS A 324 -5.81 11.14 4.01
C HIS A 324 -6.74 11.95 4.90
N GLN A 325 -7.24 11.30 5.97
CA GLN A 325 -7.89 11.99 7.07
C GLN A 325 -7.44 11.40 8.40
N TYR A 326 -7.13 12.28 9.36
CA TYR A 326 -6.66 11.86 10.68
C TYR A 326 -7.68 10.95 11.38
N ARG A 327 -7.18 9.92 12.07
CA ARG A 327 -8.02 8.94 12.77
C ARG A 327 -8.99 9.62 13.75
N GLY A 328 -10.30 9.29 13.61
CA GLY A 328 -11.37 9.82 14.44
C GLY A 328 -11.93 11.16 13.97
N MET A 329 -11.50 11.67 12.80
CA MET A 329 -12.18 12.74 12.09
C MET A 329 -13.11 12.19 11.01
N PRO A 330 -14.23 12.86 10.70
CA PRO A 330 -15.14 12.46 9.63
C PRO A 330 -14.42 12.48 8.27
N PHE A 331 -14.57 11.43 7.47
CA PHE A 331 -13.96 11.33 6.13
C PHE A 331 -14.94 10.93 5.03
N ASP A 332 -16.14 10.42 5.35
CA ASP A 332 -17.06 9.83 4.38
C ASP A 332 -17.41 10.77 3.22
N ALA A 333 -17.82 12.01 3.53
CA ALA A 333 -18.19 13.00 2.53
C ALA A 333 -16.99 13.46 1.68
N TYR A 334 -15.79 13.52 2.28
CA TYR A 334 -14.55 13.85 1.59
C TYR A 334 -14.16 12.72 0.64
N PHE A 335 -14.07 11.50 1.16
CA PHE A 335 -13.66 10.33 0.37
C PHE A 335 -14.68 10.02 -0.74
N SER A 336 -15.98 10.12 -0.46
CA SER A 336 -17.01 9.89 -1.47
C SER A 336 -16.91 10.89 -2.64
N GLY A 337 -16.62 12.17 -2.35
CA GLY A 337 -16.43 13.17 -3.39
C GLY A 337 -15.14 12.93 -4.20
N VAL A 338 -14.03 12.60 -3.54
CA VAL A 338 -12.77 12.24 -4.22
C VAL A 338 -12.96 11.00 -5.09
N GLN A 339 -13.63 9.96 -4.58
CA GLN A 339 -13.98 8.77 -5.37
C GLN A 339 -14.76 9.13 -6.64
N ALA A 340 -15.79 9.99 -6.53
CA ALA A 340 -16.58 10.40 -7.68
C ALA A 340 -15.73 11.13 -8.73
N ILE A 341 -14.87 12.05 -8.30
CA ILE A 341 -13.95 12.77 -9.18
C ILE A 341 -13.00 11.79 -9.87
N CYS A 342 -12.29 10.95 -9.11
CA CYS A 342 -11.33 10.01 -9.68
C CYS A 342 -12.00 9.05 -10.68
N ARG A 343 -13.20 8.56 -10.39
CA ARG A 343 -13.99 7.73 -11.33
C ARG A 343 -14.31 8.45 -12.63
N ASN A 344 -14.72 9.71 -12.58
CA ASN A 344 -15.00 10.52 -13.76
C ASN A 344 -13.76 10.72 -14.64
N HIS A 345 -12.57 10.64 -14.03
CA HIS A 345 -11.30 10.64 -14.74
C HIS A 345 -10.78 9.23 -15.09
N GLY A 346 -11.63 8.19 -15.05
CA GLY A 346 -11.27 6.82 -15.39
C GLY A 346 -10.41 6.11 -14.32
N GLY A 347 -10.47 6.57 -13.08
CA GLY A 347 -9.69 6.03 -11.97
C GLY A 347 -10.09 4.62 -11.56
N ARG A 348 -9.10 3.85 -11.07
CA ARG A 348 -9.26 2.54 -10.41
C ARG A 348 -8.79 2.64 -8.96
N PRO A 349 -9.50 2.02 -7.99
CA PRO A 349 -9.09 2.10 -6.59
C PRO A 349 -7.88 1.21 -6.30
N HIS A 350 -7.06 1.61 -5.32
CA HIS A 350 -6.05 0.73 -4.73
C HIS A 350 -6.71 -0.27 -3.78
N TRP A 351 -6.44 -1.56 -3.95
CA TRP A 351 -7.13 -2.65 -3.24
C TRP A 351 -6.97 -2.63 -1.72
N GLY A 352 -5.83 -2.18 -1.23
CA GLY A 352 -5.54 -2.07 0.20
C GLY A 352 -6.06 -0.79 0.86
N LYS A 353 -6.74 0.10 0.14
CA LYS A 353 -7.21 1.40 0.62
C LYS A 353 -8.74 1.45 0.69
N VAL A 354 -9.29 2.48 1.33
CA VAL A 354 -10.74 2.64 1.44
C VAL A 354 -11.34 2.97 0.08
N HIS A 355 -12.35 2.24 -0.34
CA HIS A 355 -13.20 2.57 -1.49
C HIS A 355 -14.61 1.98 -1.30
N ALA A 356 -15.59 2.57 -1.96
CA ALA A 356 -16.99 2.15 -1.92
C ALA A 356 -17.49 1.59 -3.26
N MET A 357 -16.56 1.19 -4.16
CA MET A 357 -16.89 0.58 -5.46
C MET A 357 -17.59 -0.75 -5.28
N LYS A 358 -18.65 -0.97 -6.05
CA LYS A 358 -19.41 -2.22 -6.11
C LYS A 358 -18.88 -3.13 -7.21
N ALA A 359 -19.21 -4.42 -7.15
CA ALA A 359 -18.74 -5.43 -8.10
C ALA A 359 -18.95 -5.04 -9.58
N ALA A 360 -20.14 -4.55 -9.94
CA ALA A 360 -20.41 -4.13 -11.33
C ALA A 360 -19.55 -2.94 -11.77
N GLU A 361 -19.25 -2.02 -10.87
CA GLU A 361 -18.39 -0.87 -11.15
C GLU A 361 -16.92 -1.29 -11.32
N LEU A 362 -16.47 -2.24 -10.49
CA LEU A 362 -15.13 -2.83 -10.59
C LEU A 362 -14.98 -3.65 -11.87
N ALA A 363 -15.98 -4.47 -12.21
CA ALA A 363 -15.99 -5.23 -13.46
C ALA A 363 -15.83 -4.33 -14.69
N ALA A 364 -16.45 -3.16 -14.68
CA ALA A 364 -16.30 -2.18 -15.76
C ALA A 364 -14.90 -1.53 -15.82
N CYS A 365 -14.11 -1.59 -14.74
CA CYS A 365 -12.78 -0.98 -14.67
C CYS A 365 -11.65 -1.93 -15.08
N TYR A 366 -11.83 -3.25 -14.88
CA TYR A 366 -10.77 -4.25 -15.04
C TYR A 366 -11.08 -5.18 -16.22
N PRO A 367 -10.31 -5.12 -17.32
CA PRO A 367 -10.59 -5.92 -18.53
C PRO A 367 -10.61 -7.43 -18.29
N HIS A 368 -9.79 -7.93 -17.35
CA HIS A 368 -9.70 -9.35 -17.01
C HIS A 368 -10.49 -9.73 -15.75
N TRP A 369 -11.55 -8.99 -15.45
CA TRP A 369 -12.37 -9.26 -14.27
C TRP A 369 -13.00 -10.66 -14.29
N ASP A 370 -13.64 -11.01 -15.41
CA ASP A 370 -14.31 -12.30 -15.59
C ASP A 370 -13.30 -13.44 -15.69
N ASP A 371 -12.15 -13.22 -16.33
CA ASP A 371 -11.04 -14.19 -16.37
C ASP A 371 -10.53 -14.49 -14.97
N PHE A 372 -10.37 -13.44 -14.13
CA PHE A 372 -9.97 -13.61 -12.73
C PHE A 372 -11.01 -14.37 -11.91
N LEU A 373 -12.29 -14.10 -12.09
CA LEU A 373 -13.36 -14.81 -11.39
C LEU A 373 -13.41 -16.29 -11.81
N ALA A 374 -13.23 -16.59 -13.09
CA ALA A 374 -13.14 -17.97 -13.59
C ALA A 374 -11.91 -18.69 -13.05
N LEU A 375 -10.75 -18.03 -13.02
CA LEU A 375 -9.54 -18.56 -12.41
C LEU A 375 -9.74 -18.84 -10.92
N ARG A 376 -10.32 -17.91 -10.18
CA ARG A 376 -10.62 -18.06 -8.76
C ARG A 376 -11.53 -19.27 -8.50
N GLU A 377 -12.56 -19.47 -9.35
CA GLU A 377 -13.46 -20.62 -9.23
C GLU A 377 -12.73 -21.94 -9.42
N ARG A 378 -11.81 -22.03 -10.39
CA ARG A 378 -10.97 -23.21 -10.59
C ARG A 378 -10.03 -23.49 -9.41
N MET A 379 -9.44 -22.43 -8.84
CA MET A 379 -8.48 -22.55 -7.73
C MET A 379 -9.15 -22.83 -6.38
N ASP A 380 -10.35 -22.34 -6.17
CA ASP A 380 -11.10 -22.47 -4.92
C ASP A 380 -12.61 -22.62 -5.20
N PRO A 381 -13.07 -23.77 -5.74
CA PRO A 381 -14.48 -23.99 -6.09
C PRO A 381 -15.42 -23.89 -4.88
N HIS A 382 -14.89 -24.11 -3.68
CA HIS A 382 -15.68 -24.03 -2.44
C HIS A 382 -15.64 -22.65 -1.77
N GLY A 383 -14.89 -21.69 -2.33
CA GLY A 383 -14.76 -20.33 -1.80
C GLY A 383 -14.20 -20.29 -0.38
N ARG A 384 -13.21 -21.14 -0.07
CA ARG A 384 -12.54 -21.21 1.25
C ARG A 384 -11.68 -19.99 1.54
N PHE A 385 -11.19 -19.32 0.49
CA PHE A 385 -10.36 -18.10 0.63
C PHE A 385 -11.20 -16.81 0.51
N LEU A 386 -12.52 -16.89 0.43
CA LEU A 386 -13.41 -15.74 0.27
C LEU A 386 -14.02 -15.31 1.61
N THR A 387 -13.59 -14.14 2.10
CA THR A 387 -14.26 -13.44 3.21
C THR A 387 -15.62 -12.91 2.76
N PRO A 388 -16.52 -12.52 3.69
CA PRO A 388 -17.75 -11.80 3.33
C PRO A 388 -17.48 -10.54 2.52
N TYR A 389 -16.39 -9.82 2.83
CA TYR A 389 -15.98 -8.65 2.06
C TYR A 389 -15.60 -9.00 0.62
N LEU A 390 -14.75 -10.02 0.40
CA LEU A 390 -14.37 -10.45 -0.95
C LEU A 390 -15.56 -10.97 -1.75
N ARG A 391 -16.50 -11.65 -1.12
CA ARG A 391 -17.75 -12.07 -1.78
C ARG A 391 -18.55 -10.86 -2.26
N THR A 392 -18.71 -9.84 -1.42
CA THR A 392 -19.35 -8.58 -1.81
C THR A 392 -18.58 -7.88 -2.92
N LEU A 393 -17.24 -7.83 -2.81
CA LEU A 393 -16.35 -7.19 -3.79
C LEU A 393 -16.46 -7.83 -5.18
N PHE A 394 -16.57 -9.15 -5.23
CA PHE A 394 -16.67 -9.93 -6.47
C PHE A 394 -18.12 -10.16 -6.94
N GLY A 395 -19.12 -9.65 -6.23
CA GLY A 395 -20.53 -9.86 -6.57
C GLY A 395 -21.01 -11.30 -6.37
N LEU A 396 -20.34 -12.05 -5.51
CA LEU A 396 -20.66 -13.45 -5.22
C LEU A 396 -21.65 -13.57 -4.04
N PRO A 397 -22.49 -14.63 -4.02
CA PRO A 397 -23.40 -14.87 -2.91
C PRO A 397 -22.66 -14.99 -1.57
N GLN A 398 -23.23 -14.44 -0.51
CA GLN A 398 -22.74 -14.68 0.84
C GLN A 398 -22.94 -16.15 1.21
N ARG A 399 -22.05 -16.70 2.04
CA ARG A 399 -22.28 -18.04 2.62
C ARG A 399 -23.51 -18.00 3.51
N ALA A 400 -24.37 -19.00 3.39
CA ALA A 400 -25.38 -19.23 4.40
C ALA A 400 -24.67 -19.41 5.76
N SER A 401 -25.06 -18.65 6.76
CA SER A 401 -24.61 -18.88 8.13
C SER A 401 -24.93 -20.34 8.48
N ALA A 402 -23.94 -21.12 8.86
CA ALA A 402 -24.17 -22.42 9.46
C ALA A 402 -25.06 -22.14 10.67
N GLY A 403 -26.32 -22.55 10.58
CA GLY A 403 -27.31 -22.30 11.62
C GLY A 403 -26.77 -22.77 12.96
N THR A 404 -26.52 -21.86 13.87
CA THR A 404 -26.42 -22.16 15.29
C THR A 404 -27.85 -22.58 15.70
N ASN A 405 -28.08 -23.88 15.71
CA ASN A 405 -29.24 -24.47 16.36
C ASN A 405 -29.08 -24.22 17.88
N THR A 406 -29.43 -23.04 18.34
CA THR A 406 -29.66 -22.73 19.73
C THR A 406 -31.12 -22.29 19.88
N ALA A 407 -31.98 -23.27 19.94
CA ALA A 407 -33.23 -23.11 20.69
C ALA A 407 -32.85 -22.89 22.16
N SER A 408 -32.79 -21.66 22.62
CA SER A 408 -32.97 -21.31 24.04
C SER A 408 -33.19 -19.81 24.23
N ALA A 409 -34.40 -19.54 24.73
CA ALA A 409 -34.78 -18.46 25.65
C ALA A 409 -34.47 -17.00 25.28
N ALA A 410 -35.53 -16.37 24.80
CA ALA A 410 -35.69 -14.91 24.89
C ALA A 410 -35.42 -14.39 26.32
N ARG A 411 -34.38 -13.57 26.47
CA ARG A 411 -34.30 -12.54 27.51
C ARG A 411 -33.87 -11.24 26.85
N ALA A 412 -34.81 -10.30 26.81
CA ALA A 412 -34.54 -8.93 26.40
C ALA A 412 -33.54 -8.30 27.35
N MET A 413 -32.46 -7.76 26.79
CA MET A 413 -31.57 -6.79 27.47
C MET A 413 -31.50 -5.50 26.66
N PRO A 414 -31.40 -4.34 27.33
CA PRO A 414 -31.56 -3.04 26.70
C PRO A 414 -30.38 -2.62 25.86
N ALA A 415 -30.69 -1.84 24.81
CA ALA A 415 -29.72 -1.26 23.87
C ALA A 415 -28.57 -0.52 24.59
N ARG A 416 -27.37 -1.06 24.51
CA ARG A 416 -26.15 -0.34 24.77
C ARG A 416 -25.58 0.15 23.44
N ARG A 417 -25.38 1.46 23.33
CA ARG A 417 -24.60 2.08 22.24
C ARG A 417 -23.19 1.51 22.26
N GLY A 418 -22.92 0.61 21.30
CA GLY A 418 -21.64 -0.06 21.18
C GLY A 418 -20.67 0.75 20.35
N THR A 419 -19.66 1.29 21.01
CA THR A 419 -18.39 1.61 20.38
C THR A 419 -17.64 0.29 20.18
N HIS A 420 -17.42 -0.13 18.94
CA HIS A 420 -16.56 -1.29 18.63
C HIS A 420 -15.09 -0.97 18.98
N PRO A 421 -14.44 -1.75 19.82
CA PRO A 421 -12.99 -1.68 19.97
C PRO A 421 -12.34 -2.44 18.82
N MET A 422 -11.73 -1.72 17.89
CA MET A 422 -10.71 -2.33 17.04
C MET A 422 -9.50 -2.67 17.92
N HIS A 423 -9.01 -3.91 17.79
CA HIS A 423 -7.89 -4.45 18.52
C HIS A 423 -6.73 -3.45 18.59
N GLU A 424 -6.32 -3.11 19.79
CA GLU A 424 -5.01 -2.56 20.11
C GLU A 424 -3.95 -3.56 19.66
N THR A 425 -3.34 -3.33 18.52
CA THR A 425 -2.04 -3.92 18.26
C THR A 425 -1.07 -3.20 19.17
N ALA A 426 -0.68 -3.90 20.25
CA ALA A 426 0.40 -3.52 21.14
C ALA A 426 1.60 -3.09 20.32
N GLY A 427 2.12 -1.89 20.60
CA GLY A 427 3.38 -1.43 20.04
C GLY A 427 4.49 -2.40 20.41
N ILE A 428 4.93 -3.19 19.46
CA ILE A 428 6.15 -3.97 19.61
C ILE A 428 7.29 -2.97 19.55
N ALA A 429 7.89 -2.74 20.71
CA ALA A 429 9.18 -2.08 20.82
C ALA A 429 10.18 -2.90 19.99
N GLN A 430 10.84 -2.23 19.04
CA GLN A 430 11.96 -2.82 18.31
C GLN A 430 13.14 -2.90 19.27
N ASP A 431 13.29 -4.03 20.00
CA ASP A 431 14.54 -4.42 20.60
C ASP A 431 15.51 -4.84 19.49
N ARG A 432 16.54 -4.02 19.29
CA ARG A 432 17.70 -4.37 18.47
C ARG A 432 18.53 -5.40 19.24
N PRO A 433 19.05 -6.44 18.59
CA PRO A 433 20.09 -7.26 19.22
C PRO A 433 21.31 -6.38 19.46
N ARG A 434 21.78 -6.34 20.71
CA ARG A 434 23.07 -5.77 21.08
C ARG A 434 24.17 -6.59 20.41
N SER A 435 25.00 -5.94 19.62
CA SER A 435 26.23 -6.52 19.12
C SER A 435 27.14 -6.84 20.31
N ASN A 436 27.39 -8.12 20.56
CA ASN A 436 28.52 -8.55 21.37
C ASN A 436 29.80 -8.22 20.61
N GLN A 437 30.47 -7.15 21.03
CA GLN A 437 31.92 -7.01 20.86
C GLN A 437 32.50 -7.36 22.22
N GLU A 438 33.08 -8.53 22.35
CA GLU A 438 34.18 -8.79 23.27
C GLU A 438 35.15 -9.80 22.68
N ALA A 439 36.37 -9.31 22.55
CA ALA A 439 37.67 -9.93 22.78
C ALA A 439 38.13 -11.11 21.89
N SER A 440 39.01 -10.89 20.99
CA SER A 440 40.46 -11.25 21.05
C SER A 440 41.19 -10.67 19.88
#